data_70ac0251e9f3c49b834552abdbe9d865
#
_entry.id   70ac0251e9f3c49b834552abdbe9d865
#
_cell.length_a   1.000
_cell.length_b   1.000
_cell.length_c   1.000
_cell.angle_alpha   90.00
_cell.angle_beta   90.00
_cell.angle_gamma   90.00
#
_symmetry.space_group_name_H-M   'P 1'
#
loop_
_entity.id
_entity.type
_entity.pdbx_description
1 polymer ?
#
loop_
_entity_poly.entity_id
_entity_poly.type
_entity_poly.pdbx_seq_one_letter_code
_entity_poly.pdbx_strand_id
1 'polypeptide(L)'
;MARLGQRIKLKKDDLIGRWCVVQKLGEGGCGSVYRCRNLKRSDEEAAVKILENLADEQRFKRERQVLEAAHSPYIVKLIESGRHQGVPYLALEFMAGGNLREVMDTRGRVPAKEAAWILVMALRGLRSSRTVHRDIKPENLLLTRPGGRGAELRFIPGDIRKGACVKVADFGLAKAWDPSMTKITKTGQVMGTPLYMSPEQCRNTRDVTVQSDIYALGVIFFELAVGKPPFDADNAYDLMAKHCNEAVPQQRGLDPALQEVIERCLAKNPRDRFSSLLILERKLSAIAGLGEPAPDPRWAWSTWVMLVAGLVAFVAIAVILRDPIRHALGL
;
A
#
# COMPACT_ATOMS: atom_id res chain seq x y z
N MET A 1 25.53 -8.15 25.71
CA MET A 1 24.18 -7.55 25.89
C MET A 1 24.20 -6.12 25.33
N ALA A 2 23.53 -5.86 24.22
CA ALA A 2 23.44 -4.51 23.68
C ALA A 2 22.68 -3.62 24.67
N ARG A 3 23.25 -2.47 25.02
CA ARG A 3 22.63 -1.50 25.92
C ARG A 3 21.33 -0.99 25.27
N LEU A 4 20.21 -1.08 25.99
CA LEU A 4 18.93 -0.48 25.63
C LEU A 4 19.15 1.00 25.27
N GLY A 5 18.85 1.38 24.02
CA GLY A 5 18.84 2.77 23.58
C GLY A 5 19.96 3.22 22.64
N GLN A 6 20.88 2.34 22.23
CA GLN A 6 21.94 2.74 21.30
C GLN A 6 21.45 2.63 19.85
N ARG A 7 21.20 3.78 19.19
CA ARG A 7 20.90 3.84 17.75
C ARG A 7 22.09 3.30 16.96
N ILE A 8 21.86 2.26 16.17
CA ILE A 8 22.89 1.76 15.25
C ILE A 8 22.98 2.72 14.05
N LYS A 9 24.05 3.51 14.01
CA LYS A 9 24.36 4.36 12.85
C LYS A 9 25.37 3.62 11.99
N LEU A 10 24.90 3.13 10.85
CA LEU A 10 25.75 2.46 9.86
C LEU A 10 26.31 3.49 8.88
N LYS A 11 27.56 3.26 8.51
CA LYS A 11 28.28 4.04 7.49
C LYS A 11 28.41 3.23 6.20
N LYS A 12 28.83 3.88 5.15
CA LYS A 12 29.23 3.19 3.91
C LYS A 12 30.25 2.11 4.22
N ASP A 13 30.12 0.97 3.58
CA ASP A 13 30.93 -0.24 3.69
C ASP A 13 30.75 -1.04 5.01
N ASP A 14 29.89 -0.61 5.95
CA ASP A 14 29.48 -1.44 7.09
C ASP A 14 28.65 -2.64 6.61
N LEU A 15 28.74 -3.74 7.39
CA LEU A 15 28.08 -4.99 7.04
C LEU A 15 26.84 -5.26 7.91
N ILE A 16 25.74 -5.66 7.27
CA ILE A 16 24.53 -6.19 7.92
C ILE A 16 24.32 -7.62 7.39
N GLY A 17 24.77 -8.62 8.13
CA GLY A 17 24.79 -9.99 7.60
C GLY A 17 25.61 -10.09 6.31
N ARG A 18 24.99 -10.45 5.18
CA ARG A 18 25.63 -10.50 3.86
C ARG A 18 25.54 -9.21 3.05
N TRP A 19 24.98 -8.14 3.62
CA TRP A 19 24.70 -6.89 2.95
C TRP A 19 25.72 -5.83 3.33
N CYS A 20 26.42 -5.28 2.33
CA CYS A 20 27.35 -4.17 2.47
C CYS A 20 26.61 -2.85 2.21
N VAL A 21 26.65 -1.92 3.15
CA VAL A 21 25.99 -0.62 3.06
C VAL A 21 26.63 0.22 1.97
N VAL A 22 25.81 0.68 1.02
CA VAL A 22 26.21 1.61 -0.05
C VAL A 22 25.90 3.05 0.36
N GLN A 23 24.68 3.30 0.84
CA GLN A 23 24.21 4.62 1.27
C GLN A 23 22.98 4.51 2.16
N LYS A 24 22.71 5.51 2.99
CA LYS A 24 21.45 5.67 3.72
C LYS A 24 20.39 6.19 2.74
N LEU A 25 19.21 5.54 2.71
CA LEU A 25 18.06 5.95 1.89
C LEU A 25 17.10 6.85 2.66
N GLY A 26 16.94 6.60 3.96
CA GLY A 26 16.02 7.37 4.80
C GLY A 26 16.06 6.94 6.25
N GLU A 27 15.35 7.73 7.06
CA GLU A 27 15.12 7.48 8.48
C GLU A 27 13.63 7.67 8.76
N GLY A 28 13.00 6.72 9.39
CA GLY A 28 11.58 6.74 9.72
C GLY A 28 11.31 6.44 11.18
N GLY A 29 10.03 6.48 11.57
CA GLY A 29 9.63 6.27 12.95
C GLY A 29 10.01 4.92 13.57
N CYS A 30 10.28 3.89 12.75
CA CYS A 30 10.64 2.54 13.20
C CYS A 30 12.10 2.18 12.92
N GLY A 31 12.90 3.05 12.28
CA GLY A 31 14.28 2.74 12.01
C GLY A 31 14.86 3.42 10.78
N SER A 32 16.09 3.05 10.44
CA SER A 32 16.81 3.54 9.26
C SER A 32 16.77 2.53 8.12
N VAL A 33 16.72 3.03 6.89
CA VAL A 33 16.76 2.24 5.66
C VAL A 33 18.04 2.56 4.90
N TYR A 34 18.75 1.51 4.47
CA TYR A 34 20.00 1.60 3.75
C TYR A 34 19.93 0.85 2.42
N ARG A 35 20.46 1.44 1.34
CA ARG A 35 20.76 0.69 0.13
C ARG A 35 22.01 -0.13 0.39
N CYS A 36 21.91 -1.42 0.16
CA CYS A 36 22.98 -2.37 0.37
C CYS A 36 23.21 -3.22 -0.87
N ARG A 37 24.41 -3.77 -1.00
CA ARG A 37 24.83 -4.72 -2.03
C ARG A 37 25.16 -6.05 -1.38
N ASN A 38 24.79 -7.15 -2.02
CA ASN A 38 25.14 -8.47 -1.55
C ASN A 38 26.64 -8.75 -1.75
N LEU A 39 27.33 -9.20 -0.69
CA LEU A 39 28.77 -9.51 -0.74
C LEU A 39 29.11 -10.69 -1.68
N LYS A 40 28.17 -11.64 -1.85
CA LYS A 40 28.38 -12.82 -2.68
C LYS A 40 27.88 -12.66 -4.12
N ARG A 41 26.97 -11.72 -4.35
CA ARG A 41 26.33 -11.43 -5.63
C ARG A 41 26.32 -9.91 -5.82
N SER A 42 27.37 -9.38 -6.42
CA SER A 42 27.57 -7.92 -6.55
C SER A 42 26.49 -7.21 -7.37
N ASP A 43 25.72 -7.92 -8.18
CA ASP A 43 24.57 -7.46 -8.95
C ASP A 43 23.27 -7.41 -8.14
N GLU A 44 23.21 -8.07 -6.98
CA GLU A 44 22.02 -8.09 -6.11
C GLU A 44 22.07 -6.93 -5.11
N GLU A 45 21.06 -6.04 -5.20
CA GLU A 45 20.87 -4.91 -4.29
C GLU A 45 19.64 -5.13 -3.41
N ALA A 46 19.67 -4.57 -2.21
CA ALA A 46 18.56 -4.58 -1.27
C ALA A 46 18.38 -3.23 -0.59
N ALA A 47 17.15 -2.92 -0.19
CA ALA A 47 16.84 -1.91 0.80
C ALA A 47 16.78 -2.60 2.17
N VAL A 48 17.78 -2.37 3.03
CA VAL A 48 17.86 -2.99 4.34
C VAL A 48 17.31 -2.02 5.40
N LYS A 49 16.14 -2.36 5.95
CA LYS A 49 15.49 -1.62 7.04
C LYS A 49 15.95 -2.22 8.36
N ILE A 50 16.61 -1.43 9.19
CA ILE A 50 17.07 -1.84 10.52
C ILE A 50 16.28 -1.12 11.61
N LEU A 51 15.82 -1.87 12.60
CA LEU A 51 15.04 -1.32 13.70
C LEU A 51 15.97 -0.51 14.63
N GLU A 52 15.55 0.70 15.01
CA GLU A 52 16.33 1.54 15.92
C GLU A 52 15.81 1.49 17.38
N ASN A 53 14.52 1.17 17.55
CA ASN A 53 13.89 1.12 18.85
C ASN A 53 13.25 -0.26 19.08
N LEU A 54 13.74 -1.00 20.07
CA LEU A 54 13.21 -2.32 20.43
C LEU A 54 11.74 -2.28 20.90
N ALA A 55 11.23 -1.11 21.35
CA ALA A 55 9.81 -0.94 21.64
C ALA A 55 8.93 -1.16 20.41
N ASP A 56 9.47 -1.01 19.21
CA ASP A 56 8.77 -1.23 17.95
C ASP A 56 8.92 -2.66 17.40
N GLU A 57 9.57 -3.58 18.14
CA GLU A 57 9.84 -4.96 17.67
C GLU A 57 8.57 -5.73 17.30
N GLN A 58 7.47 -5.52 18.00
CA GLN A 58 6.20 -6.17 17.65
C GLN A 58 5.65 -5.68 16.30
N ARG A 59 5.82 -4.39 15.98
CA ARG A 59 5.42 -3.82 14.68
C ARG A 59 6.28 -4.40 13.57
N PHE A 60 7.58 -4.47 13.81
CA PHE A 60 8.54 -5.05 12.89
C PHE A 60 8.24 -6.53 12.60
N LYS A 61 7.84 -7.30 13.61
CA LYS A 61 7.37 -8.68 13.44
C LYS A 61 6.11 -8.79 12.58
N ARG A 62 5.15 -7.87 12.78
CA ARG A 62 3.91 -7.85 11.98
C ARG A 62 4.19 -7.48 10.53
N GLU A 63 5.03 -6.45 10.30
CA GLU A 63 5.46 -6.07 8.94
C GLU A 63 6.11 -7.26 8.24
N ARG A 64 7.03 -7.95 8.91
CA ARG A 64 7.65 -9.17 8.40
C ARG A 64 6.60 -10.23 8.03
N GLN A 65 5.65 -10.53 8.90
CA GLN A 65 4.60 -11.52 8.66
C GLN A 65 3.74 -11.17 7.44
N VAL A 66 3.38 -9.90 7.27
CA VAL A 66 2.63 -9.45 6.09
C VAL A 66 3.45 -9.65 4.83
N LEU A 67 4.73 -9.28 4.84
CA LEU A 67 5.62 -9.39 3.69
C LEU A 67 5.95 -10.86 3.35
N GLU A 68 6.12 -11.74 4.34
CA GLU A 68 6.31 -13.19 4.16
C GLU A 68 5.07 -13.86 3.52
N ALA A 69 3.88 -13.43 3.91
CA ALA A 69 2.62 -13.95 3.38
C ALA A 69 2.24 -13.35 2.00
N ALA A 70 2.84 -12.23 1.63
CA ALA A 70 2.49 -11.51 0.42
C ALA A 70 3.15 -12.12 -0.82
N HIS A 71 2.34 -12.74 -1.69
CA HIS A 71 2.76 -13.27 -2.98
C HIS A 71 2.18 -12.40 -4.11
N SER A 72 2.64 -11.16 -4.22
CA SER A 72 2.09 -10.20 -5.17
C SER A 72 3.20 -9.37 -5.83
N PRO A 73 3.14 -9.16 -7.16
CA PRO A 73 4.07 -8.27 -7.84
C PRO A 73 3.90 -6.79 -7.47
N TYR A 74 2.82 -6.45 -6.76
CA TYR A 74 2.47 -5.08 -6.33
C TYR A 74 2.81 -4.80 -4.87
N ILE A 75 3.53 -5.70 -4.19
CA ILE A 75 4.06 -5.51 -2.84
C ILE A 75 5.58 -5.64 -2.92
N VAL A 76 6.29 -4.80 -2.17
CA VAL A 76 7.75 -4.90 -2.06
C VAL A 76 8.12 -6.26 -1.47
N LYS A 77 9.00 -6.99 -2.19
CA LYS A 77 9.38 -8.35 -1.82
C LYS A 77 10.35 -8.36 -0.63
N LEU A 78 10.06 -9.17 0.37
CA LEU A 78 11.02 -9.52 1.39
C LEU A 78 12.03 -10.54 0.82
N ILE A 79 13.33 -10.21 0.88
CA ILE A 79 14.43 -11.10 0.46
C ILE A 79 14.85 -11.99 1.64
N GLU A 80 15.09 -11.35 2.80
CA GLU A 80 15.40 -12.05 4.04
C GLU A 80 15.11 -11.17 5.26
N SER A 81 15.06 -11.81 6.41
CA SER A 81 15.03 -11.13 7.72
C SER A 81 16.09 -11.72 8.64
N GLY A 82 16.64 -10.91 9.55
CA GLY A 82 17.69 -11.36 10.47
C GLY A 82 17.88 -10.43 11.64
N ARG A 83 19.00 -10.64 12.37
CA ARG A 83 19.46 -9.73 13.42
C ARG A 83 20.91 -9.32 13.17
N HIS A 84 21.17 -8.04 13.31
CA HIS A 84 22.51 -7.47 13.29
C HIS A 84 22.81 -6.88 14.66
N GLN A 85 23.86 -7.38 15.34
CA GLN A 85 24.21 -6.99 16.73
C GLN A 85 23.01 -7.06 17.71
N GLY A 86 22.14 -8.08 17.53
CA GLY A 86 20.94 -8.26 18.35
C GLY A 86 19.72 -7.45 17.89
N VAL A 87 19.87 -6.52 16.94
CA VAL A 87 18.80 -5.67 16.40
C VAL A 87 18.19 -6.28 15.15
N PRO A 88 16.84 -6.37 15.05
CA PRO A 88 16.19 -6.93 13.89
C PRO A 88 16.39 -6.08 12.63
N TYR A 89 16.50 -6.75 11.44
CA TYR A 89 16.48 -6.10 10.15
C TYR A 89 15.62 -6.88 9.13
N LEU A 90 15.12 -6.16 8.12
CA LEU A 90 14.49 -6.70 6.93
C LEU A 90 15.29 -6.27 5.71
N ALA A 91 15.70 -7.22 4.87
CA ALA A 91 16.24 -6.94 3.56
C ALA A 91 15.12 -7.09 2.52
N LEU A 92 14.78 -5.98 1.89
CA LEU A 92 13.72 -5.85 0.90
C LEU A 92 14.32 -5.67 -0.48
N GLU A 93 13.58 -6.00 -1.54
CA GLU A 93 13.99 -5.67 -2.90
C GLU A 93 14.25 -4.16 -3.02
N PHE A 94 15.32 -3.80 -3.73
CA PHE A 94 15.64 -2.39 -3.94
C PHE A 94 14.84 -1.82 -5.11
N MET A 95 14.09 -0.76 -4.85
CA MET A 95 13.23 -0.09 -5.83
C MET A 95 13.96 1.09 -6.44
N ALA A 96 14.63 0.86 -7.58
CA ALA A 96 15.51 1.85 -8.21
C ALA A 96 14.77 3.08 -8.80
N GLY A 97 13.45 3.01 -8.93
CA GLY A 97 12.60 4.11 -9.39
C GLY A 97 12.28 5.17 -8.33
N GLY A 98 12.71 4.94 -7.07
CA GLY A 98 12.36 5.82 -5.96
C GLY A 98 10.92 5.64 -5.50
N ASN A 99 10.31 6.69 -4.96
CA ASN A 99 8.93 6.69 -4.48
C ASN A 99 8.05 7.67 -5.26
N LEU A 100 6.73 7.55 -5.07
CA LEU A 100 5.76 8.38 -5.79
C LEU A 100 5.87 9.87 -5.41
N ARG A 101 6.31 10.21 -4.19
CA ARG A 101 6.54 11.61 -3.77
C ARG A 101 7.59 12.27 -4.67
N GLU A 102 8.71 11.61 -4.91
CA GLU A 102 9.77 12.12 -5.79
C GLU A 102 9.26 12.37 -7.22
N VAL A 103 8.37 11.51 -7.71
CA VAL A 103 7.72 11.70 -9.03
C VAL A 103 6.80 12.91 -9.02
N MET A 104 5.97 13.06 -7.98
CA MET A 104 5.03 14.18 -7.84
C MET A 104 5.77 15.51 -7.72
N ASP A 105 6.84 15.57 -6.94
CA ASP A 105 7.66 16.76 -6.76
C ASP A 105 8.37 17.18 -8.05
N THR A 106 8.77 16.20 -8.87
CA THR A 106 9.48 16.45 -10.13
C THR A 106 8.54 16.81 -11.29
N ARG A 107 7.39 16.14 -11.40
CA ARG A 107 6.48 16.25 -12.55
C ARG A 107 5.28 17.15 -12.28
N GLY A 108 4.95 17.42 -11.01
CA GLY A 108 3.72 18.08 -10.62
C GLY A 108 2.51 17.24 -11.02
N ARG A 109 1.66 17.77 -11.92
CA ARG A 109 0.45 17.08 -12.40
C ARG A 109 0.78 15.88 -13.27
N VAL A 110 0.00 14.81 -13.08
CA VAL A 110 0.08 13.58 -13.86
C VAL A 110 -1.20 13.40 -14.66
N PRO A 111 -1.15 12.96 -15.95
CA PRO A 111 -2.34 12.69 -16.73
C PRO A 111 -3.29 11.72 -16.02
N ALA A 112 -4.59 11.96 -16.13
CA ALA A 112 -5.64 11.20 -15.45
C ALA A 112 -5.52 9.68 -15.59
N LYS A 113 -5.26 9.20 -16.81
CA LYS A 113 -5.07 7.78 -17.09
C LYS A 113 -3.86 7.19 -16.36
N GLU A 114 -2.77 7.95 -16.31
CA GLU A 114 -1.54 7.53 -15.61
C GLU A 114 -1.74 7.53 -14.10
N ALA A 115 -2.39 8.58 -13.55
CA ALA A 115 -2.74 8.64 -12.13
C ALA A 115 -3.64 7.46 -11.73
N ALA A 116 -4.69 7.18 -12.50
CA ALA A 116 -5.56 6.03 -12.26
C ALA A 116 -4.79 4.71 -12.33
N TRP A 117 -3.88 4.55 -13.28
CA TRP A 117 -3.07 3.36 -13.44
C TRP A 117 -2.11 3.13 -12.25
N ILE A 118 -1.47 4.20 -11.74
CA ILE A 118 -0.66 4.16 -10.52
C ILE A 118 -1.47 3.61 -9.34
N LEU A 119 -2.69 4.15 -9.15
CA LEU A 119 -3.54 3.74 -8.05
C LEU A 119 -4.09 2.32 -8.21
N VAL A 120 -4.36 1.86 -9.43
CA VAL A 120 -4.76 0.47 -9.70
C VAL A 120 -3.69 -0.50 -9.20
N MET A 121 -2.41 -0.23 -9.42
CA MET A 121 -1.32 -1.07 -8.91
C MET A 121 -1.25 -1.05 -7.39
N ALA A 122 -1.37 0.13 -6.77
CA ALA A 122 -1.42 0.24 -5.31
C ALA A 122 -2.60 -0.55 -4.73
N LEU A 123 -3.81 -0.44 -5.34
CA LEU A 123 -5.00 -1.19 -4.95
C LEU A 123 -4.79 -2.71 -5.04
N ARG A 124 -4.14 -3.19 -6.10
CA ARG A 124 -3.79 -4.61 -6.25
C ARG A 124 -2.84 -5.09 -5.15
N GLY A 125 -1.87 -4.25 -4.77
CA GLY A 125 -0.99 -4.52 -3.63
C GLY A 125 -1.78 -4.61 -2.32
N LEU A 126 -2.61 -3.62 -2.02
CA LEU A 126 -3.43 -3.58 -0.81
C LEU A 126 -4.42 -4.75 -0.71
N ARG A 127 -5.08 -5.10 -1.82
CA ARG A 127 -5.97 -6.27 -1.86
C ARG A 127 -5.24 -7.58 -1.57
N SER A 128 -4.03 -7.72 -2.09
CA SER A 128 -3.24 -8.95 -1.92
C SER A 128 -2.65 -9.08 -0.51
N SER A 129 -2.40 -7.98 0.21
CA SER A 129 -1.89 -7.99 1.58
C SER A 129 -2.88 -8.53 2.62
N ARG A 130 -4.19 -8.45 2.31
CA ARG A 130 -5.30 -8.84 3.21
C ARG A 130 -5.28 -8.12 4.57
N THR A 131 -4.60 -7.01 4.67
CA THR A 131 -4.53 -6.20 5.89
C THR A 131 -4.81 -4.74 5.58
N VAL A 132 -5.25 -3.99 6.58
CA VAL A 132 -5.38 -2.53 6.49
C VAL A 132 -4.00 -1.92 6.66
N HIS A 133 -3.59 -1.08 5.71
CA HIS A 133 -2.25 -0.50 5.71
C HIS A 133 -2.09 0.64 6.72
N ARG A 134 -3.08 1.51 6.83
CA ARG A 134 -3.18 2.63 7.81
C ARG A 134 -2.20 3.80 7.61
N ASP A 135 -1.24 3.69 6.72
CA ASP A 135 -0.26 4.75 6.41
C ASP A 135 0.03 4.80 4.90
N ILE A 136 -1.04 4.83 4.10
CA ILE A 136 -0.92 5.02 2.65
C ILE A 136 -0.57 6.48 2.37
N LYS A 137 0.59 6.66 1.72
CA LYS A 137 1.13 7.96 1.29
C LYS A 137 2.10 7.75 0.12
N PRO A 138 2.41 8.79 -0.66
CA PRO A 138 3.29 8.66 -1.83
C PRO A 138 4.67 8.05 -1.52
N GLU A 139 5.22 8.30 -0.32
CA GLU A 139 6.51 7.76 0.11
C GLU A 139 6.49 6.23 0.26
N ASN A 140 5.32 5.63 0.52
CA ASN A 140 5.13 4.19 0.68
C ASN A 140 4.70 3.49 -0.63
N LEU A 141 4.59 4.24 -1.73
CA LEU A 141 4.34 3.73 -3.07
C LEU A 141 5.65 3.80 -3.88
N LEU A 142 6.36 2.67 -3.92
CA LEU A 142 7.68 2.59 -4.55
C LEU A 142 7.57 2.17 -6.01
N LEU A 143 8.51 2.66 -6.84
CA LEU A 143 8.50 2.43 -8.27
C LEU A 143 9.65 1.54 -8.72
N THR A 144 9.35 0.58 -9.60
CA THR A 144 10.37 -0.07 -10.41
C THR A 144 10.82 0.90 -11.52
N ARG A 145 12.07 0.83 -11.92
CA ARG A 145 12.59 1.58 -13.06
C ARG A 145 13.06 0.62 -14.15
N PRO A 146 12.23 0.37 -15.18
CA PRO A 146 12.70 -0.37 -16.35
C PRO A 146 13.84 0.39 -17.04
N GLY A 147 14.91 -0.30 -17.39
CA GLY A 147 16.06 0.33 -18.07
C GLY A 147 17.08 1.04 -17.16
N GLY A 148 16.95 0.92 -15.82
CA GLY A 148 17.96 1.42 -14.88
C GLY A 148 17.85 2.91 -14.53
N ARG A 149 18.86 3.43 -13.82
CA ARG A 149 18.95 4.86 -13.44
C ARG A 149 19.07 5.75 -14.68
N GLY A 150 18.25 6.78 -14.76
CA GLY A 150 18.24 7.74 -15.88
C GLY A 150 17.19 7.43 -16.95
N ALA A 151 16.60 6.22 -16.99
CA ALA A 151 15.49 5.96 -17.88
C ALA A 151 14.23 6.75 -17.46
N GLU A 152 13.51 7.28 -18.44
CA GLU A 152 12.23 7.93 -18.21
C GLU A 152 11.23 6.92 -17.64
N LEU A 153 10.48 7.32 -16.61
CA LEU A 153 9.41 6.49 -16.05
C LEU A 153 8.29 6.43 -17.07
N ARG A 154 8.21 5.33 -17.81
CA ARG A 154 7.10 5.05 -18.73
C ARG A 154 6.13 4.09 -18.07
N PHE A 155 4.92 4.57 -17.88
CA PHE A 155 3.80 3.73 -17.47
C PHE A 155 3.21 3.10 -18.73
N ILE A 156 3.44 1.80 -18.93
CA ILE A 156 2.88 1.03 -20.05
C ILE A 156 1.72 0.22 -19.52
N PRO A 157 0.47 0.57 -19.85
CA PRO A 157 -0.70 -0.18 -19.39
C PRO A 157 -0.62 -1.65 -19.78
N GLY A 158 -0.88 -2.53 -18.80
CA GLY A 158 -1.04 -3.97 -19.04
C GLY A 158 0.23 -4.82 -18.97
N ASP A 159 1.44 -4.26 -19.02
CA ASP A 159 2.68 -5.05 -18.95
C ASP A 159 3.62 -4.57 -17.83
N ILE A 160 3.50 -5.22 -16.66
CA ILE A 160 4.37 -4.95 -15.50
C ILE A 160 5.85 -5.20 -15.80
N ARG A 161 6.17 -6.03 -16.79
CA ARG A 161 7.54 -6.41 -17.12
C ARG A 161 8.24 -5.37 -17.99
N LYS A 162 7.46 -4.60 -18.76
CA LYS A 162 7.98 -3.63 -19.75
C LYS A 162 7.86 -2.19 -19.28
N GLY A 163 6.98 -1.91 -18.28
CA GLY A 163 6.74 -0.57 -17.74
C GLY A 163 7.14 -0.42 -16.29
N ALA A 164 7.05 0.82 -15.78
CA ALA A 164 7.17 1.07 -14.36
C ALA A 164 6.02 0.38 -13.61
N CYS A 165 6.34 -0.28 -12.50
CA CYS A 165 5.36 -0.89 -11.60
C CYS A 165 5.40 -0.16 -10.27
N VAL A 166 4.22 0.12 -9.71
CA VAL A 166 4.10 0.63 -8.34
C VAL A 166 3.92 -0.54 -7.38
N LYS A 167 4.72 -0.55 -6.32
CA LYS A 167 4.63 -1.53 -5.25
C LYS A 167 4.38 -0.84 -3.92
N VAL A 168 3.49 -1.42 -3.13
CA VAL A 168 3.21 -0.96 -1.77
C VAL A 168 4.32 -1.45 -0.84
N ALA A 169 4.85 -0.53 -0.04
CA ALA A 169 5.88 -0.77 0.97
C ALA A 169 5.40 -0.33 2.35
N ASP A 170 6.15 -0.70 3.38
CA ASP A 170 5.98 -0.25 4.76
C ASP A 170 4.62 -0.60 5.38
N PHE A 171 4.29 -1.90 5.43
CA PHE A 171 3.15 -2.44 6.16
C PHE A 171 3.34 -2.38 7.69
N GLY A 172 4.18 -1.48 8.17
CA GLY A 172 4.59 -1.37 9.58
C GLY A 172 3.48 -0.95 10.54
N LEU A 173 2.22 -1.01 10.12
CA LEU A 173 1.06 -0.70 10.93
C LEU A 173 1.31 0.60 11.69
N ALA A 174 0.90 1.71 11.10
CA ALA A 174 1.03 3.04 11.66
C ALA A 174 0.92 3.00 13.18
N LYS A 175 1.77 3.76 13.87
CA LYS A 175 1.58 4.00 15.30
C LYS A 175 0.11 4.26 15.50
N ALA A 176 -0.54 3.53 16.40
CA ALA A 176 -1.77 4.02 16.98
C ALA A 176 -1.48 5.48 17.31
N TRP A 177 -2.23 6.40 16.71
CA TRP A 177 -2.07 7.81 16.96
C TRP A 177 -2.06 8.00 18.48
N ASP A 178 -0.91 8.31 19.04
CA ASP A 178 -0.78 8.70 20.43
C ASP A 178 -0.83 10.23 20.44
N PRO A 179 -1.91 10.85 20.94
CA PRO A 179 -2.00 12.30 21.06
C PRO A 179 -0.80 12.89 21.81
N SER A 180 -0.13 12.12 22.69
CA SER A 180 1.07 12.54 23.39
C SER A 180 2.31 12.60 22.49
N MET A 181 2.27 11.97 21.31
CA MET A 181 3.35 12.00 20.32
C MET A 181 3.25 13.19 19.34
N THR A 182 2.24 14.04 19.45
CA THR A 182 2.29 15.39 18.89
C THR A 182 3.32 16.23 19.66
N LYS A 183 4.52 15.71 19.81
CA LYS A 183 5.65 16.56 20.16
C LYS A 183 5.91 17.44 18.96
N ILE A 184 5.34 18.63 18.99
CA ILE A 184 5.87 19.77 18.27
C ILE A 184 7.35 19.78 18.64
N THR A 185 8.21 19.38 17.72
CA THR A 185 9.65 19.61 17.90
C THR A 185 9.81 21.11 18.12
N LYS A 186 10.82 21.53 18.89
CA LYS A 186 11.15 22.95 19.11
C LYS A 186 11.27 23.78 17.81
N THR A 187 11.23 23.13 16.66
CA THR A 187 11.28 23.70 15.30
C THR A 187 9.92 23.77 14.60
N GLY A 188 8.79 23.48 15.30
CA GLY A 188 7.45 23.54 14.68
C GLY A 188 7.11 22.40 13.69
N GLN A 189 8.03 21.49 13.43
CA GLN A 189 7.76 20.35 12.57
C GLN A 189 7.02 19.25 13.33
N VAL A 190 5.78 19.04 12.95
CA VAL A 190 4.97 17.89 13.38
C VAL A 190 5.58 16.64 12.80
N MET A 191 5.96 15.70 13.62
CA MET A 191 6.50 14.41 13.19
C MET A 191 5.37 13.59 12.55
N GLY A 192 5.34 13.59 11.20
CA GLY A 192 4.32 12.98 10.35
C GLY A 192 3.19 13.95 10.03
N THR A 193 3.30 14.66 8.92
CA THR A 193 2.24 15.54 8.42
C THR A 193 0.98 14.72 8.18
N PRO A 194 -0.21 15.07 8.76
CA PRO A 194 -1.45 14.31 8.62
C PRO A 194 -2.10 14.47 7.24
N LEU A 195 -1.29 14.69 6.19
CA LEU A 195 -1.74 15.08 4.85
C LEU A 195 -2.62 14.01 4.17
N TYR A 196 -2.45 12.75 4.54
CA TYR A 196 -3.18 11.62 3.97
C TYR A 196 -4.10 10.93 4.98
N MET A 197 -4.24 11.50 6.20
CA MET A 197 -5.06 10.91 7.24
C MET A 197 -6.54 11.01 6.91
N SER A 198 -7.27 9.93 7.13
CA SER A 198 -8.72 9.93 7.03
C SER A 198 -9.37 10.62 8.24
N PRO A 199 -10.62 11.12 8.11
CA PRO A 199 -11.36 11.73 9.22
C PRO A 199 -11.41 10.86 10.48
N GLU A 200 -11.61 9.55 10.34
CA GLU A 200 -11.61 8.60 11.44
C GLU A 200 -10.23 8.44 12.08
N GLN A 201 -9.15 8.52 11.30
CA GLN A 201 -7.79 8.55 11.86
C GLN A 201 -7.50 9.83 12.63
N CYS A 202 -8.02 10.97 12.14
CA CYS A 202 -7.89 12.26 12.85
C CYS A 202 -8.65 12.28 14.17
N ARG A 203 -9.81 11.61 14.26
CA ARG A 203 -10.65 11.58 15.47
C ARG A 203 -10.23 10.48 16.44
N ASN A 204 -10.04 9.26 15.95
CA ASN A 204 -9.72 8.10 16.77
C ASN A 204 -9.17 6.95 15.91
N THR A 205 -7.99 6.46 16.23
CA THR A 205 -7.33 5.37 15.49
C THR A 205 -7.95 3.99 15.67
N ARG A 206 -8.91 3.79 16.58
CA ARG A 206 -9.54 2.48 16.82
C ARG A 206 -10.45 2.05 15.69
N ASP A 207 -11.08 2.99 14.98
CA ASP A 207 -12.06 2.73 13.92
C ASP A 207 -11.43 2.66 12.52
N VAL A 208 -10.11 2.55 12.43
CA VAL A 208 -9.38 2.51 11.17
C VAL A 208 -9.60 1.18 10.45
N THR A 209 -10.21 1.25 9.29
CA THR A 209 -10.52 0.12 8.42
C THR A 209 -9.95 0.34 7.01
N VAL A 210 -10.25 -0.56 6.10
CA VAL A 210 -9.91 -0.42 4.67
C VAL A 210 -10.45 0.89 4.06
N GLN A 211 -11.49 1.47 4.65
CA GLN A 211 -12.05 2.76 4.23
C GLN A 211 -11.07 3.92 4.43
N SER A 212 -10.17 3.80 5.41
CA SER A 212 -9.11 4.78 5.65
C SER A 212 -8.04 4.72 4.55
N ASP A 213 -7.69 3.53 4.07
CA ASP A 213 -6.77 3.36 2.94
C ASP A 213 -7.39 3.92 1.64
N ILE A 214 -8.71 3.72 1.43
CA ILE A 214 -9.46 4.30 0.30
C ILE A 214 -9.41 5.84 0.35
N TYR A 215 -9.59 6.43 1.52
CA TYR A 215 -9.49 7.88 1.69
C TYR A 215 -8.09 8.40 1.34
N ALA A 216 -7.05 7.78 1.88
CA ALA A 216 -5.67 8.15 1.59
C ALA A 216 -5.33 8.05 0.10
N LEU A 217 -5.80 7.00 -0.59
CA LEU A 217 -5.70 6.87 -2.05
C LEU A 217 -6.46 7.98 -2.78
N GLY A 218 -7.61 8.43 -2.25
CA GLY A 218 -8.36 9.57 -2.79
C GLY A 218 -7.57 10.88 -2.69
N VAL A 219 -6.88 11.12 -1.56
CA VAL A 219 -5.97 12.28 -1.40
C VAL A 219 -4.83 12.23 -2.42
N ILE A 220 -4.18 11.08 -2.57
CA ILE A 220 -3.11 10.88 -3.56
C ILE A 220 -3.63 11.09 -4.97
N PHE A 221 -4.83 10.60 -5.28
CA PHE A 221 -5.43 10.76 -6.61
C PHE A 221 -5.69 12.22 -6.95
N PHE A 222 -6.27 12.96 -6.00
CA PHE A 222 -6.46 14.39 -6.16
C PHE A 222 -5.13 15.11 -6.39
N GLU A 223 -4.13 14.83 -5.56
CA GLU A 223 -2.81 15.48 -5.66
C GLU A 223 -2.11 15.14 -6.98
N LEU A 224 -2.17 13.90 -7.46
CA LEU A 224 -1.65 13.52 -8.78
C LEU A 224 -2.36 14.26 -9.92
N ALA A 225 -3.68 14.41 -9.85
CA ALA A 225 -4.47 15.02 -10.91
C ALA A 225 -4.38 16.55 -10.91
N VAL A 226 -4.19 17.17 -9.74
CA VAL A 226 -4.25 18.63 -9.56
C VAL A 226 -2.86 19.25 -9.37
N GLY A 227 -1.89 18.48 -8.83
CA GLY A 227 -0.53 18.93 -8.53
C GLY A 227 -0.37 19.54 -7.13
N LYS A 228 -1.42 19.49 -6.30
CA LYS A 228 -1.41 19.90 -4.90
C LYS A 228 -2.44 19.10 -4.11
N PRO A 229 -2.27 18.91 -2.78
CA PRO A 229 -3.22 18.19 -1.96
C PRO A 229 -4.59 18.88 -1.91
N PRO A 230 -5.69 18.15 -1.60
CA PRO A 230 -7.03 18.74 -1.49
C PRO A 230 -7.17 19.69 -0.31
N PHE A 231 -6.43 19.44 0.77
CA PHE A 231 -6.42 20.23 1.99
C PHE A 231 -4.99 20.57 2.37
N ASP A 232 -4.78 21.82 2.80
CA ASP A 232 -3.50 22.33 3.27
C ASP A 232 -3.76 23.32 4.42
N ALA A 233 -2.84 23.37 5.39
CA ALA A 233 -2.91 24.27 6.54
C ALA A 233 -1.53 24.50 7.16
N ASP A 234 -1.36 25.61 7.86
CA ASP A 234 -0.10 25.99 8.51
C ASP A 234 0.28 25.10 9.69
N ASN A 235 -0.67 24.35 10.23
CA ASN A 235 -0.44 23.41 11.32
C ASN A 235 -1.26 22.13 11.20
N ALA A 236 -0.83 21.09 11.91
CA ALA A 236 -1.44 19.78 11.85
C ALA A 236 -2.88 19.72 12.36
N TYR A 237 -3.24 20.53 13.37
CA TYR A 237 -4.58 20.52 13.92
C TYR A 237 -5.60 21.08 12.94
N ASP A 238 -5.28 22.21 12.30
CA ASP A 238 -6.13 22.80 11.26
C ASP A 238 -6.24 21.88 10.04
N LEU A 239 -5.14 21.23 9.65
CA LEU A 239 -5.18 20.24 8.56
C LEU A 239 -6.08 19.05 8.91
N MET A 240 -5.98 18.51 10.12
CA MET A 240 -6.87 17.45 10.59
C MET A 240 -8.34 17.90 10.65
N ALA A 241 -8.59 19.15 11.09
CA ALA A 241 -9.93 19.74 11.08
C ALA A 241 -10.50 19.83 9.65
N LYS A 242 -9.68 20.22 8.68
CA LYS A 242 -10.06 20.23 7.25
C LYS A 242 -10.38 18.83 6.73
N HIS A 243 -9.55 17.83 7.01
CA HIS A 243 -9.86 16.45 6.67
C HIS A 243 -11.20 15.98 7.25
N CYS A 244 -11.54 16.42 8.46
CA CYS A 244 -12.79 16.06 9.11
C CYS A 244 -14.04 16.78 8.55
N ASN A 245 -13.91 18.04 8.12
CA ASN A 245 -15.07 18.93 7.96
C ASN A 245 -15.14 19.67 6.62
N GLU A 246 -13.98 19.97 5.99
CA GLU A 246 -13.97 20.78 4.76
C GLU A 246 -14.40 19.95 3.54
N ALA A 247 -15.24 20.53 2.69
CA ALA A 247 -15.66 19.88 1.45
C ALA A 247 -14.48 19.70 0.47
N VAL A 248 -14.55 18.67 -0.36
CA VAL A 248 -13.55 18.44 -1.40
C VAL A 248 -13.58 19.58 -2.41
N PRO A 249 -12.44 20.22 -2.72
CA PRO A 249 -12.41 21.33 -3.66
C PRO A 249 -12.81 20.89 -5.07
N GLN A 250 -13.72 21.65 -5.69
CA GLN A 250 -14.05 21.49 -7.09
C GLN A 250 -12.92 22.05 -7.95
N GLN A 251 -12.44 21.26 -8.92
CA GLN A 251 -11.33 21.70 -9.78
C GLN A 251 -11.83 21.95 -11.21
N ARG A 252 -11.71 23.22 -11.67
CA ARG A 252 -12.01 23.55 -13.07
C ARG A 252 -11.08 22.79 -14.02
N GLY A 253 -11.66 22.13 -15.01
CA GLY A 253 -10.92 21.37 -16.03
C GLY A 253 -10.51 19.96 -15.61
N LEU A 254 -10.91 19.49 -14.43
CA LEU A 254 -10.84 18.08 -14.09
C LEU A 254 -11.99 17.33 -14.76
N ASP A 255 -11.71 16.15 -15.30
CA ASP A 255 -12.74 15.27 -15.88
C ASP A 255 -13.81 14.97 -14.80
N PRO A 256 -15.11 15.16 -15.10
CA PRO A 256 -16.20 14.90 -14.15
C PRO A 256 -16.16 13.49 -13.56
N ALA A 257 -15.78 12.48 -14.34
CA ALA A 257 -15.67 11.11 -13.86
C ALA A 257 -14.55 10.95 -12.82
N LEU A 258 -13.45 11.70 -12.98
CA LEU A 258 -12.39 11.76 -11.97
C LEU A 258 -12.87 12.46 -10.71
N GLN A 259 -13.52 13.61 -10.86
CA GLN A 259 -14.03 14.38 -9.74
C GLN A 259 -14.98 13.53 -8.88
N GLU A 260 -15.91 12.80 -9.51
CA GLU A 260 -16.83 11.88 -8.83
C GLU A 260 -16.08 10.81 -8.02
N VAL A 261 -15.06 10.18 -8.59
CA VAL A 261 -14.27 9.15 -7.91
C VAL A 261 -13.52 9.74 -6.72
N ILE A 262 -12.89 10.89 -6.89
CA ILE A 262 -12.15 11.60 -5.84
C ILE A 262 -13.09 11.97 -4.68
N GLU A 263 -14.22 12.60 -4.96
CA GLU A 263 -15.22 13.01 -3.96
C GLU A 263 -15.72 11.80 -3.16
N ARG A 264 -16.01 10.72 -3.85
CA ARG A 264 -16.46 9.49 -3.19
C ARG A 264 -15.37 8.87 -2.32
N CYS A 265 -14.11 8.86 -2.74
CA CYS A 265 -13.00 8.42 -1.90
C CYS A 265 -12.84 9.31 -0.67
N LEU A 266 -13.01 10.65 -0.82
CA LEU A 266 -12.80 11.65 0.21
C LEU A 266 -14.07 11.96 1.04
N ALA A 267 -15.15 11.18 0.87
CA ALA A 267 -16.35 11.30 1.70
C ALA A 267 -16.00 11.20 3.19
N LYS A 268 -16.56 12.11 4.00
CA LYS A 268 -16.20 12.23 5.42
C LYS A 268 -16.66 11.03 6.22
N ASN A 269 -17.86 10.53 5.94
CA ASN A 269 -18.36 9.28 6.51
C ASN A 269 -17.76 8.09 5.72
N PRO A 270 -17.06 7.14 6.37
CA PRO A 270 -16.51 5.97 5.71
C PRO A 270 -17.53 5.13 4.93
N ARG A 271 -18.80 5.14 5.33
CA ARG A 271 -19.88 4.36 4.68
C ARG A 271 -20.26 4.90 3.30
N ASP A 272 -19.99 6.19 3.05
CA ASP A 272 -20.31 6.83 1.77
C ASP A 272 -19.21 6.64 0.72
N ARG A 273 -18.06 6.10 1.12
CA ARG A 273 -16.94 5.76 0.23
C ARG A 273 -17.24 4.49 -0.58
N PHE A 274 -16.31 4.09 -1.42
CA PHE A 274 -16.38 2.78 -2.09
C PHE A 274 -16.38 1.65 -1.06
N SER A 275 -17.32 0.73 -1.16
CA SER A 275 -17.49 -0.35 -0.16
C SER A 275 -16.33 -1.36 -0.12
N SER A 276 -15.48 -1.39 -1.15
CA SER A 276 -14.27 -2.24 -1.18
C SER A 276 -13.20 -1.69 -2.13
N LEU A 277 -11.95 -2.11 -1.90
CA LEU A 277 -10.82 -1.81 -2.81
C LEU A 277 -11.08 -2.34 -4.23
N LEU A 278 -11.80 -3.46 -4.39
CA LEU A 278 -12.11 -4.02 -5.70
C LEU A 278 -13.05 -3.12 -6.51
N ILE A 279 -14.04 -2.53 -5.86
CA ILE A 279 -14.99 -1.63 -6.55
C ILE A 279 -14.27 -0.35 -7.00
N LEU A 280 -13.40 0.20 -6.16
CA LEU A 280 -12.55 1.34 -6.53
C LEU A 280 -11.60 0.96 -7.67
N GLU A 281 -10.96 -0.23 -7.60
CA GLU A 281 -10.08 -0.72 -8.68
C GLU A 281 -10.82 -0.81 -10.03
N ARG A 282 -12.06 -1.31 -10.07
CA ARG A 282 -12.86 -1.37 -11.29
C ARG A 282 -13.09 0.03 -11.89
N LYS A 283 -13.48 0.99 -11.06
CA LYS A 283 -13.68 2.37 -11.51
C LYS A 283 -12.39 2.98 -12.07
N LEU A 284 -11.28 2.84 -11.38
CA LEU A 284 -9.99 3.36 -11.82
C LEU A 284 -9.44 2.59 -13.04
N SER A 285 -9.67 1.28 -13.14
CA SER A 285 -9.29 0.48 -14.32
C SER A 285 -9.97 0.98 -15.58
N ALA A 286 -11.25 1.34 -15.49
CA ALA A 286 -11.98 1.92 -16.62
C ALA A 286 -11.37 3.27 -17.07
N ILE A 287 -11.02 4.15 -16.12
CA ILE A 287 -10.35 5.44 -16.40
C ILE A 287 -8.96 5.21 -17.01
N ALA A 288 -8.20 4.25 -16.49
CA ALA A 288 -6.88 3.91 -17.01
C ALA A 288 -6.90 3.20 -18.37
N GLY A 289 -8.07 2.77 -18.85
CA GLY A 289 -8.20 1.96 -20.06
C GLY A 289 -7.70 0.53 -19.89
N LEU A 290 -7.75 0.00 -18.66
CA LEU A 290 -7.42 -1.38 -18.33
C LEU A 290 -8.67 -2.25 -18.39
N GLY A 291 -8.48 -3.56 -18.66
CA GLY A 291 -9.56 -4.54 -18.56
C GLY A 291 -10.06 -4.72 -17.12
N GLU A 292 -11.20 -5.43 -16.99
CA GLU A 292 -11.76 -5.78 -15.67
C GLU A 292 -10.73 -6.46 -14.77
N PRO A 293 -10.62 -6.04 -13.49
CA PRO A 293 -9.73 -6.69 -12.55
C PRO A 293 -10.16 -8.14 -12.31
N ALA A 294 -9.19 -9.04 -12.19
CA ALA A 294 -9.45 -10.43 -11.84
C ALA A 294 -10.27 -10.50 -10.53
N PRO A 295 -11.27 -11.39 -10.45
CA PRO A 295 -12.01 -11.62 -9.23
C PRO A 295 -11.05 -12.02 -8.10
N ASP A 296 -11.43 -11.69 -6.86
CA ASP A 296 -10.66 -12.12 -5.68
C ASP A 296 -10.57 -13.67 -5.70
N PRO A 297 -9.37 -14.25 -5.62
CA PRO A 297 -9.20 -15.71 -5.64
C PRO A 297 -10.08 -16.45 -4.62
N ARG A 298 -10.46 -15.78 -3.53
CA ARG A 298 -11.39 -16.34 -2.52
C ARG A 298 -12.78 -16.61 -3.07
N TRP A 299 -13.28 -15.77 -3.98
CA TRP A 299 -14.58 -15.96 -4.63
C TRP A 299 -14.51 -17.08 -5.67
N ALA A 300 -13.39 -17.22 -6.36
CA ALA A 300 -13.20 -18.33 -7.31
C ALA A 300 -13.29 -19.68 -6.60
N TRP A 301 -12.62 -19.84 -5.46
CA TRP A 301 -12.70 -21.08 -4.66
C TRP A 301 -14.08 -21.31 -4.07
N SER A 302 -14.74 -20.29 -3.50
CA SER A 302 -16.09 -20.43 -2.95
C SER A 302 -17.12 -20.77 -4.05
N THR A 303 -17.00 -20.16 -5.22
CA THR A 303 -17.88 -20.45 -6.37
C THR A 303 -17.68 -21.89 -6.87
N TRP A 304 -16.42 -22.35 -6.97
CA TRP A 304 -16.12 -23.75 -7.32
C TRP A 304 -16.61 -24.74 -6.25
N VAL A 305 -16.41 -24.43 -4.99
CA VAL A 305 -16.91 -25.26 -3.88
C VAL A 305 -18.45 -25.34 -3.91
N MET A 306 -19.13 -24.21 -4.14
CA MET A 306 -20.60 -24.19 -4.26
C MET A 306 -21.09 -24.94 -5.49
N LEU A 307 -20.41 -24.82 -6.65
CA LEU A 307 -20.75 -25.55 -7.85
C LEU A 307 -20.53 -27.06 -7.67
N VAL A 308 -19.43 -27.47 -7.06
CA VAL A 308 -19.13 -28.88 -6.78
C VAL A 308 -20.13 -29.43 -5.75
N ALA A 309 -20.42 -28.70 -4.67
CA ALA A 309 -21.42 -29.10 -3.68
C ALA A 309 -22.82 -29.20 -4.30
N GLY A 310 -23.20 -28.26 -5.15
CA GLY A 310 -24.47 -28.31 -5.90
C GLY A 310 -24.55 -29.50 -6.86
N LEU A 311 -23.47 -29.81 -7.56
CA LEU A 311 -23.40 -30.99 -8.44
C LEU A 311 -23.50 -32.30 -7.65
N VAL A 312 -22.79 -32.41 -6.53
CA VAL A 312 -22.85 -33.57 -5.64
C VAL A 312 -24.26 -33.76 -5.07
N ALA A 313 -24.90 -32.66 -4.60
CA ALA A 313 -26.25 -32.71 -4.13
C ALA A 313 -27.24 -33.12 -5.23
N PHE A 314 -27.08 -32.58 -6.45
CA PHE A 314 -27.91 -32.97 -7.60
C PHE A 314 -27.79 -34.44 -7.95
N VAL A 315 -26.55 -34.97 -7.99
CA VAL A 315 -26.29 -36.38 -8.25
C VAL A 315 -26.88 -37.27 -7.15
N ALA A 316 -26.72 -36.87 -5.88
CA ALA A 316 -27.29 -37.62 -4.75
C ALA A 316 -28.83 -37.67 -4.83
N ILE A 317 -29.47 -36.54 -5.14
CA ILE A 317 -30.93 -36.49 -5.34
C ILE A 317 -31.36 -37.37 -6.52
N ALA A 318 -30.65 -37.30 -7.64
CA ALA A 318 -30.93 -38.11 -8.83
C ALA A 318 -30.81 -39.63 -8.55
N VAL A 319 -29.83 -40.04 -7.72
CA VAL A 319 -29.65 -41.43 -7.30
C VAL A 319 -30.79 -41.86 -6.37
N ILE A 320 -31.15 -41.03 -5.38
CA ILE A 320 -32.23 -41.31 -4.42
C ILE A 320 -33.59 -41.41 -5.13
N LEU A 321 -33.84 -40.59 -6.13
CA LEU A 321 -35.12 -40.58 -6.87
C LEU A 321 -35.14 -41.60 -8.01
N ARG A 322 -34.06 -42.30 -8.30
CA ARG A 322 -33.95 -43.29 -9.40
C ARG A 322 -34.89 -44.46 -9.18
N ASP A 323 -34.98 -45.02 -7.98
CA ASP A 323 -35.79 -46.20 -7.67
C ASP A 323 -37.28 -45.84 -7.56
N PRO A 324 -37.69 -44.76 -6.90
CA PRO A 324 -39.12 -44.33 -6.89
C PRO A 324 -39.65 -44.02 -8.31
N ILE A 325 -38.85 -43.39 -9.16
CA ILE A 325 -39.25 -43.05 -10.54
C ILE A 325 -39.36 -44.32 -11.38
N ARG A 326 -38.44 -45.28 -11.27
CA ARG A 326 -38.53 -46.56 -11.94
C ARG A 326 -39.78 -47.34 -11.52
N HIS A 327 -40.10 -47.36 -10.22
CA HIS A 327 -41.31 -48.00 -9.70
C HIS A 327 -42.59 -47.32 -10.22
N ALA A 328 -42.60 -46.01 -10.35
CA ALA A 328 -43.73 -45.25 -10.88
C ALA A 328 -43.93 -45.39 -12.39
N LEU A 329 -42.89 -45.68 -13.14
CA LEU A 329 -42.93 -45.87 -14.61
C LEU A 329 -43.03 -47.33 -15.05
N GLY A 330 -43.04 -48.27 -14.11
CA GLY A 330 -43.19 -49.73 -14.43
C GLY A 330 -41.97 -50.30 -15.16
N LEU A 331 -40.77 -49.72 -14.96
CA LEU A 331 -39.52 -50.12 -15.60
C LEU A 331 -38.61 -50.92 -14.67
#